data_4d3f8e3e08bf440af967fa7bb9f85328
#
_entry.id   4d3f8e3e08bf440af967fa7bb9f85328
#
_cell.length_a   1.000
_cell.length_b   1.000
_cell.length_c   1.000
_cell.angle_alpha   90.00
_cell.angle_beta   90.00
_cell.angle_gamma   90.00
#
_symmetry.space_group_name_H-M   'P 1'
#
loop_
_entity.id
_entity.type
_entity.pdbx_description
1 polymer ?
#
loop_
_entity_poly.entity_id
_entity_poly.type
_entity_poly.pdbx_seq_one_letter_code
_entity_poly.pdbx_strand_id
1 'polypeptide(L)'
;MVYTSILKFRVAMKKVLLLIFGFCVVLIAVAYFMEYQMGLEPCPMCIIQRIAIALTGLAALIGYFHDRWFKFYFSLTTVFSIAGAASAIRHLYLQSLPEDQVPFCGPDLGYLLDNAYFSDALRMLFIGDGNCAEVVWSLFGVSIPGWVLIWCIINICLSVSQLNPKTAFSQSN
;
A
#
# COMPACT_ATOMS: atom_id res chain seq x y z
N MET A 1 -18.57 -32.21 14.19
CA MET A 1 -17.19 -31.69 14.35
C MET A 1 -16.67 -30.97 13.09
N VAL A 2 -16.75 -31.54 11.87
CA VAL A 2 -16.23 -30.89 10.63
C VAL A 2 -16.90 -29.54 10.33
N TYR A 3 -18.20 -29.41 10.49
CA TYR A 3 -18.95 -28.18 10.19
C TYR A 3 -18.52 -26.99 11.08
N THR A 4 -18.31 -27.24 12.38
CA THR A 4 -17.85 -26.20 13.32
C THR A 4 -16.43 -25.70 13.01
N SER A 5 -15.53 -26.58 12.56
CA SER A 5 -14.16 -26.20 12.13
C SER A 5 -14.19 -25.33 10.86
N ILE A 6 -15.02 -25.67 9.88
CA ILE A 6 -15.17 -24.85 8.65
C ILE A 6 -15.72 -23.46 8.98
N LEU A 7 -16.68 -23.37 9.89
CA LEU A 7 -17.26 -22.08 10.28
C LEU A 7 -16.23 -21.21 11.01
N LYS A 8 -15.50 -21.77 11.97
CA LYS A 8 -14.40 -21.03 12.66
C LYS A 8 -13.34 -20.54 11.68
N PHE A 9 -12.95 -21.37 10.72
CA PHE A 9 -11.99 -21.01 9.69
C PHE A 9 -12.47 -19.81 8.84
N ARG A 10 -13.71 -19.82 8.35
CA ARG A 10 -14.29 -18.71 7.59
C ARG A 10 -14.33 -17.42 8.40
N VAL A 11 -14.70 -17.50 9.69
CA VAL A 11 -14.73 -16.34 10.58
C VAL A 11 -13.34 -15.76 10.78
N ALA A 12 -12.33 -16.61 10.93
CA ALA A 12 -10.93 -16.16 11.06
C ALA A 12 -10.45 -15.42 9.80
N MET A 13 -10.69 -15.98 8.61
CA MET A 13 -10.35 -15.34 7.32
C MET A 13 -11.01 -13.98 7.14
N LYS A 14 -12.30 -13.87 7.48
CA LYS A 14 -13.05 -12.61 7.45
C LYS A 14 -12.46 -11.56 8.40
N LYS A 15 -12.07 -11.97 9.62
CA LYS A 15 -11.44 -11.05 10.58
C LYS A 15 -10.13 -10.49 10.03
N VAL A 16 -9.29 -11.32 9.41
CA VAL A 16 -8.03 -10.86 8.80
C VAL A 16 -8.29 -9.87 7.67
N LEU A 17 -9.24 -10.16 6.76
CA LEU A 17 -9.60 -9.22 5.69
C LEU A 17 -10.13 -7.90 6.23
N LEU A 18 -10.95 -7.94 7.28
CA LEU A 18 -11.48 -6.72 7.92
C LEU A 18 -10.37 -5.90 8.58
N LEU A 19 -9.40 -6.57 9.22
CA LEU A 19 -8.22 -5.90 9.78
C LEU A 19 -7.38 -5.23 8.68
N ILE A 20 -7.10 -5.92 7.57
CA ILE A 20 -6.38 -5.35 6.43
C ILE A 20 -7.11 -4.11 5.91
N PHE A 21 -8.42 -4.21 5.69
CA PHE A 21 -9.24 -3.08 5.25
C PHE A 21 -9.18 -1.91 6.24
N GLY A 22 -9.39 -2.17 7.53
CA GLY A 22 -9.37 -1.14 8.57
C GLY A 22 -8.04 -0.38 8.62
N PHE A 23 -6.91 -1.09 8.54
CA PHE A 23 -5.60 -0.46 8.47
C PHE A 23 -5.40 0.36 7.20
N CYS A 24 -5.86 -0.12 6.03
CA CYS A 24 -5.80 0.66 4.80
C CYS A 24 -6.60 1.97 4.91
N VAL A 25 -7.79 1.92 5.52
CA VAL A 25 -8.60 3.12 5.76
C VAL A 25 -7.87 4.11 6.67
N VAL A 26 -7.27 3.63 7.77
CA VAL A 26 -6.49 4.49 8.68
C VAL A 26 -5.30 5.13 7.97
N LEU A 27 -4.53 4.36 7.19
CA LEU A 27 -3.38 4.90 6.46
C LEU A 27 -3.79 5.96 5.43
N ILE A 28 -4.86 5.74 4.69
CA ILE A 28 -5.39 6.72 3.73
C ILE A 28 -5.90 7.97 4.46
N ALA A 29 -6.63 7.79 5.59
CA ALA A 29 -7.11 8.92 6.39
C ALA A 29 -5.95 9.77 6.96
N VAL A 30 -4.89 9.12 7.46
CA VAL A 30 -3.68 9.82 7.93
C VAL A 30 -3.00 10.55 6.77
N ALA A 31 -2.89 9.93 5.59
CA ALA A 31 -2.27 10.56 4.42
C ALA A 31 -3.03 11.84 3.98
N TYR A 32 -4.37 11.80 3.95
CA TYR A 32 -5.18 12.98 3.67
C TYR A 32 -5.13 14.02 4.80
N PHE A 33 -5.10 13.60 6.05
CA PHE A 33 -4.91 14.52 7.17
C PHE A 33 -3.59 15.29 7.05
N MET A 34 -2.49 14.61 6.72
CA MET A 34 -1.18 15.26 6.51
C MET A 34 -1.21 16.22 5.34
N GLU A 35 -1.89 15.89 4.26
CA GLU A 35 -2.03 16.76 3.09
C GLU A 35 -2.84 18.00 3.41
N TYR A 36 -4.07 17.87 3.93
CA TYR A 36 -5.00 19.00 4.08
C TYR A 36 -4.78 19.81 5.37
N GLN A 37 -4.31 19.20 6.46
CA GLN A 37 -4.12 19.90 7.74
C GLN A 37 -2.67 20.34 7.96
N MET A 38 -1.70 19.59 7.44
CA MET A 38 -0.29 19.93 7.59
C MET A 38 0.31 20.58 6.34
N GLY A 39 -0.46 20.67 5.23
CA GLY A 39 -0.02 21.27 3.98
C GLY A 39 1.09 20.49 3.27
N LEU A 40 1.19 19.19 3.52
CA LEU A 40 2.20 18.32 2.91
C LEU A 40 1.70 17.81 1.56
N GLU A 41 2.08 18.48 0.48
CA GLU A 41 1.71 18.07 -0.87
C GLU A 41 2.29 16.68 -1.21
N PRO A 42 1.45 15.75 -1.73
CA PRO A 42 1.91 14.42 -2.07
C PRO A 42 2.76 14.42 -3.34
N CYS A 43 3.98 13.91 -3.27
CA CYS A 43 4.80 13.66 -4.46
C CYS A 43 4.16 12.56 -5.36
N PRO A 44 4.54 12.43 -6.64
CA PRO A 44 3.99 11.44 -7.55
C PRO A 44 4.05 10.00 -7.03
N MET A 45 5.17 9.60 -6.40
CA MET A 45 5.30 8.27 -5.82
C MET A 45 4.40 8.05 -4.60
N CYS A 46 4.11 9.09 -3.83
CA CYS A 46 3.15 9.03 -2.73
C CYS A 46 1.74 8.71 -3.25
N ILE A 47 1.36 9.25 -4.41
CA ILE A 47 0.07 8.98 -5.04
C ILE A 47 -0.04 7.49 -5.44
N ILE A 48 1.00 6.92 -6.05
CA ILE A 48 1.03 5.47 -6.37
C ILE A 48 0.88 4.61 -5.13
N GLN A 49 1.58 4.95 -4.05
CA GLN A 49 1.48 4.23 -2.78
C GLN A 49 0.05 4.29 -2.21
N ARG A 50 -0.60 5.46 -2.25
CA ARG A 50 -2.01 5.61 -1.85
C ARG A 50 -2.95 4.75 -2.70
N ILE A 51 -2.74 4.71 -4.02
CA ILE A 51 -3.52 3.86 -4.93
C ILE A 51 -3.33 2.38 -4.57
N ALA A 52 -2.09 1.93 -4.36
CA ALA A 52 -1.80 0.54 -3.98
C ALA A 52 -2.48 0.16 -2.65
N ILE A 53 -2.42 1.04 -1.63
CA ILE A 53 -3.09 0.84 -0.34
C ILE A 53 -4.62 0.79 -0.52
N ALA A 54 -5.19 1.70 -1.31
CA ALA A 54 -6.63 1.73 -1.58
C ALA A 54 -7.11 0.46 -2.29
N LEU A 55 -6.37 -0.02 -3.30
CA LEU A 55 -6.67 -1.28 -4.01
C LEU A 55 -6.54 -2.50 -3.09
N THR A 56 -5.54 -2.52 -2.19
CA THR A 56 -5.39 -3.54 -1.16
C THR A 56 -6.61 -3.58 -0.23
N GLY A 57 -7.04 -2.42 0.27
CA GLY A 57 -8.22 -2.29 1.12
C GLY A 57 -9.51 -2.70 0.40
N LEU A 58 -9.68 -2.27 -0.86
CA LEU A 58 -10.84 -2.63 -1.68
C LEU A 58 -10.91 -4.15 -1.92
N ALA A 59 -9.78 -4.77 -2.27
CA ALA A 59 -9.71 -6.23 -2.44
C ALA A 59 -10.07 -6.98 -1.15
N ALA A 60 -9.59 -6.50 0.00
CA ALA A 60 -9.91 -7.07 1.30
C ALA A 60 -11.41 -6.91 1.64
N LEU A 61 -11.98 -5.74 1.38
CA LEU A 61 -13.40 -5.46 1.62
C LEU A 61 -14.31 -6.35 0.75
N ILE A 62 -14.01 -6.44 -0.55
CA ILE A 62 -14.76 -7.30 -1.47
C ILE A 62 -14.66 -8.77 -1.02
N GLY A 63 -13.46 -9.22 -0.63
CA GLY A 63 -13.24 -10.58 -0.12
C GLY A 63 -14.05 -10.87 1.15
N TYR A 64 -14.20 -9.89 2.03
CA TYR A 64 -15.04 -10.00 3.24
C TYR A 64 -16.52 -10.21 2.90
N PHE A 65 -17.08 -9.46 1.96
CA PHE A 65 -18.49 -9.56 1.57
C PHE A 65 -18.77 -10.77 0.69
N HIS A 66 -17.85 -11.11 -0.23
CA HIS A 66 -18.04 -12.22 -1.17
C HIS A 66 -18.10 -13.58 -0.46
N ASP A 67 -17.48 -13.74 0.71
CA ASP A 67 -17.47 -14.95 1.54
C ASP A 67 -17.07 -16.26 0.80
N ARG A 68 -16.42 -16.12 -0.33
CA ARG A 68 -15.94 -17.19 -1.19
C ARG A 68 -14.58 -16.80 -1.75
N TRP A 69 -13.82 -17.77 -2.23
CA TRP A 69 -12.53 -17.52 -2.90
C TRP A 69 -11.52 -16.70 -2.07
N PHE A 70 -11.47 -16.90 -0.76
CA PHE A 70 -10.56 -16.18 0.15
C PHE A 70 -9.11 -16.18 -0.35
N LYS A 71 -8.62 -17.32 -0.89
CA LYS A 71 -7.27 -17.41 -1.45
C LYS A 71 -7.04 -16.41 -2.58
N PHE A 72 -8.03 -16.22 -3.46
CA PHE A 72 -7.94 -15.24 -4.53
C PHE A 72 -7.79 -13.82 -3.99
N TYR A 73 -8.60 -13.43 -2.99
CA TYR A 73 -8.52 -12.10 -2.39
C TYR A 73 -7.24 -11.88 -1.60
N PHE A 74 -6.75 -12.88 -0.87
CA PHE A 74 -5.43 -12.79 -0.23
C PHE A 74 -4.28 -12.73 -1.24
N SER A 75 -4.37 -13.40 -2.38
CA SER A 75 -3.40 -13.23 -3.46
C SER A 75 -3.46 -11.82 -4.04
N LEU A 76 -4.64 -11.26 -4.23
CA LEU A 76 -4.83 -9.92 -4.76
C LEU A 76 -4.30 -8.84 -3.81
N THR A 77 -4.58 -8.94 -2.49
CA THR A 77 -4.00 -8.05 -1.49
C THR A 77 -2.48 -8.16 -1.45
N THR A 78 -1.92 -9.36 -1.62
CA THR A 78 -0.46 -9.57 -1.69
C THR A 78 0.13 -8.86 -2.91
N VAL A 79 -0.46 -9.01 -4.10
CA VAL A 79 0.02 -8.39 -5.34
C VAL A 79 0.03 -6.86 -5.22
N PHE A 80 -1.06 -6.26 -4.74
CA PHE A 80 -1.11 -4.80 -4.55
C PHE A 80 -0.13 -4.31 -3.48
N SER A 81 0.08 -5.08 -2.41
CA SER A 81 1.08 -4.73 -1.39
C SER A 81 2.51 -4.87 -1.91
N ILE A 82 2.81 -5.82 -2.80
CA ILE A 82 4.11 -5.91 -3.47
C ILE A 82 4.34 -4.69 -4.36
N ALA A 83 3.33 -4.25 -5.12
CA ALA A 83 3.43 -3.04 -5.93
C ALA A 83 3.67 -1.79 -5.06
N GLY A 84 2.94 -1.66 -3.94
CA GLY A 84 3.16 -0.59 -2.96
C GLY A 84 4.54 -0.62 -2.33
N ALA A 85 5.04 -1.81 -1.96
CA ALA A 85 6.39 -2.00 -1.42
C ALA A 85 7.48 -1.62 -2.43
N ALA A 86 7.34 -2.03 -3.69
CA ALA A 86 8.27 -1.67 -4.76
C ALA A 86 8.36 -0.15 -4.95
N SER A 87 7.21 0.53 -4.98
CA SER A 87 7.16 1.99 -5.03
C SER A 87 7.79 2.63 -3.78
N ALA A 88 7.53 2.10 -2.58
CA ALA A 88 8.11 2.62 -1.34
C ALA A 88 9.64 2.43 -1.29
N ILE A 89 10.16 1.29 -1.74
CA ILE A 89 11.61 1.04 -1.85
C ILE A 89 12.25 2.02 -2.81
N ARG A 90 11.64 2.23 -3.99
CA ARG A 90 12.13 3.20 -4.97
C ARG A 90 12.14 4.62 -4.38
N HIS A 91 11.11 5.00 -3.66
CA HIS A 91 11.00 6.30 -3.00
C HIS A 91 12.09 6.50 -1.94
N LEU A 92 12.32 5.49 -1.07
CA LEU A 92 13.41 5.52 -0.09
C LEU A 92 14.79 5.61 -0.75
N TYR A 93 14.97 4.93 -1.89
CA TYR A 93 16.20 5.05 -2.68
C TYR A 93 16.41 6.49 -3.15
N LEU A 94 15.38 7.16 -3.66
CA LEU A 94 15.49 8.57 -4.07
C LEU A 94 15.85 9.48 -2.89
N GLN A 95 15.27 9.25 -1.70
CA GLN A 95 15.60 9.98 -0.47
C GLN A 95 17.03 9.73 0.03
N SER A 96 17.69 8.67 -0.43
CA SER A 96 19.10 8.36 -0.07
C SER A 96 20.13 8.93 -1.03
N LEU A 97 19.71 9.49 -2.17
CA LEU A 97 20.62 10.05 -3.17
C LEU A 97 21.21 11.40 -2.70
N PRO A 98 22.48 11.67 -3.02
CA PRO A 98 23.05 13.01 -2.89
C PRO A 98 22.31 14.01 -3.81
N GLU A 99 22.28 15.29 -3.44
CA GLU A 99 21.54 16.34 -4.16
C GLU A 99 21.93 16.46 -5.64
N ASP A 100 23.18 16.19 -5.98
CA ASP A 100 23.71 16.21 -7.36
C ASP A 100 23.22 15.04 -8.23
N GLN A 101 22.67 13.98 -7.64
CA GLN A 101 22.17 12.78 -8.33
C GLN A 101 20.64 12.66 -8.33
N VAL A 102 19.98 13.60 -7.66
CA VAL A 102 18.53 13.65 -7.63
C VAL A 102 17.98 14.00 -9.02
N PRO A 103 16.96 13.28 -9.54
CA PRO A 103 16.32 13.63 -10.79
C PRO A 103 15.79 15.08 -10.75
N PHE A 104 15.87 15.75 -11.92
CA PHE A 104 15.34 17.12 -12.03
C PHE A 104 13.87 17.19 -11.67
N CYS A 105 13.45 18.22 -10.93
CA CYS A 105 12.04 18.49 -10.68
C CYS A 105 11.37 18.84 -12.01
N GLY A 106 10.51 17.93 -12.50
CA GLY A 106 9.73 18.15 -13.71
C GLY A 106 8.54 19.08 -13.47
N PRO A 107 7.73 19.33 -14.52
CA PRO A 107 6.45 20.02 -14.37
C PRO A 107 5.55 19.25 -13.39
N ASP A 108 4.67 19.94 -12.69
CA ASP A 108 3.72 19.32 -11.76
C ASP A 108 2.87 18.23 -12.45
N LEU A 109 2.55 17.16 -11.72
CA LEU A 109 1.75 16.04 -12.24
C LEU A 109 0.38 16.50 -12.73
N GLY A 110 -0.25 17.48 -12.03
CA GLY A 110 -1.50 18.10 -12.46
C GLY A 110 -1.38 18.74 -13.83
N TYR A 111 -0.32 19.51 -14.05
CA TYR A 111 -0.05 20.14 -15.35
C TYR A 111 0.12 19.11 -16.48
N LEU A 112 0.80 17.98 -16.21
CA LEU A 112 0.98 16.92 -17.22
C LEU A 112 -0.34 16.23 -17.57
N LEU A 113 -1.22 16.02 -16.59
CA LEU A 113 -2.52 15.40 -16.81
C LEU A 113 -3.48 16.35 -17.55
N ASP A 114 -3.50 17.64 -17.19
CA ASP A 114 -4.36 18.66 -17.82
C ASP A 114 -4.00 18.92 -19.29
N ASN A 115 -2.72 18.76 -19.65
CA ASN A 115 -2.23 18.95 -21.02
C ASN A 115 -2.09 17.63 -21.82
N ALA A 116 -2.67 16.54 -21.31
CA ALA A 116 -2.66 15.20 -21.94
C ALA A 116 -1.26 14.61 -22.23
N TYR A 117 -0.25 14.99 -21.49
CA TYR A 117 1.10 14.39 -21.53
C TYR A 117 1.15 13.08 -20.71
N PHE A 118 0.31 12.14 -21.07
CA PHE A 118 0.11 10.87 -20.35
C PHE A 118 1.38 10.04 -20.20
N SER A 119 2.24 10.01 -21.24
CA SER A 119 3.51 9.26 -21.21
C SER A 119 4.48 9.83 -20.16
N ASP A 120 4.56 11.15 -20.07
CA ASP A 120 5.45 11.84 -19.14
C ASP A 120 4.90 11.76 -17.71
N ALA A 121 3.59 11.86 -17.52
CA ALA A 121 2.93 11.63 -16.25
C ALA A 121 3.17 10.20 -15.74
N LEU A 122 3.00 9.17 -16.58
CA LEU A 122 3.31 7.78 -16.22
C LEU A 122 4.80 7.59 -15.88
N ARG A 123 5.69 8.18 -16.68
CA ARG A 123 7.12 8.12 -16.40
C ARG A 123 7.45 8.73 -15.05
N MET A 124 6.89 9.89 -14.73
CA MET A 124 7.06 10.58 -13.46
C MET A 124 6.55 9.74 -12.28
N LEU A 125 5.40 9.09 -12.42
CA LEU A 125 4.82 8.22 -11.42
C LEU A 125 5.72 7.01 -11.08
N PHE A 126 6.41 6.41 -12.07
CA PHE A 126 7.22 5.21 -11.86
C PHE A 126 8.70 5.51 -11.55
N ILE A 127 9.25 6.57 -12.12
CA ILE A 127 10.66 6.92 -11.94
C ILE A 127 10.84 7.80 -10.69
N GLY A 128 9.84 8.62 -10.37
CA GLY A 128 9.91 9.70 -9.39
C GLY A 128 10.53 10.96 -9.98
N ASP A 129 10.41 12.05 -9.26
CA ASP A 129 11.03 13.36 -9.54
C ASP A 129 11.84 13.85 -8.35
N GLY A 130 12.41 15.05 -8.44
CA GLY A 130 13.18 15.65 -7.36
C GLY A 130 12.39 15.87 -6.08
N ASN A 131 11.07 16.12 -6.17
CA ASN A 131 10.20 16.27 -5.00
C ASN A 131 10.12 14.97 -4.16
N CYS A 132 10.32 13.80 -4.80
CA CYS A 132 10.36 12.52 -4.11
C CYS A 132 11.63 12.32 -3.27
N ALA A 133 12.70 13.06 -3.51
CA ALA A 133 13.94 12.94 -2.74
C ALA A 133 13.88 13.72 -1.42
N GLU A 134 12.99 14.68 -1.28
CA GLU A 134 12.85 15.49 -0.07
C GLU A 134 12.12 14.71 1.04
N VAL A 135 12.71 14.71 2.25
CA VAL A 135 12.07 14.12 3.44
C VAL A 135 11.25 15.19 4.15
N VAL A 136 10.01 15.37 3.72
CA VAL A 136 9.09 16.40 4.27
C VAL A 136 8.59 16.08 5.69
N TRP A 137 8.62 14.81 6.11
CA TRP A 137 8.21 14.39 7.44
C TRP A 137 8.82 13.04 7.82
N SER A 138 9.15 12.89 9.11
CA SER A 138 9.62 11.62 9.66
C SER A 138 9.15 11.44 11.10
N LEU A 139 8.90 10.20 11.50
CA LEU A 139 8.54 9.79 12.86
C LEU A 139 9.48 8.66 13.29
N PHE A 140 10.14 8.82 14.45
CA PHE A 140 11.17 7.90 14.94
C PHE A 140 12.32 7.64 13.93
N GLY A 141 12.64 8.63 13.10
CA GLY A 141 13.67 8.51 12.06
C GLY A 141 13.22 7.75 10.80
N VAL A 142 11.95 7.36 10.71
CA VAL A 142 11.38 6.69 9.54
C VAL A 142 10.51 7.68 8.77
N SER A 143 10.82 7.88 7.48
CA SER A 143 10.03 8.74 6.58
C SER A 143 8.68 8.09 6.21
N ILE A 144 7.77 8.86 5.62
CA ILE A 144 6.44 8.36 5.19
C ILE A 144 6.53 7.08 4.35
N PRO A 145 7.36 7.02 3.26
CA PRO A 145 7.49 5.78 2.48
C PRO A 145 8.07 4.61 3.29
N GLY A 146 8.86 4.88 4.32
CA GLY A 146 9.35 3.84 5.23
C GLY A 146 8.21 3.19 6.02
N TRP A 147 7.27 3.96 6.54
CA TRP A 147 6.08 3.44 7.21
C TRP A 147 5.17 2.67 6.27
N VAL A 148 5.00 3.14 5.02
CA VAL A 148 4.27 2.41 3.98
C VAL A 148 4.92 1.07 3.67
N LEU A 149 6.25 1.02 3.57
CA LEU A 149 7.00 -0.22 3.33
C LEU A 149 6.79 -1.23 4.46
N ILE A 150 6.90 -0.79 5.72
CA ILE A 150 6.64 -1.62 6.90
C ILE A 150 5.24 -2.22 6.84
N TRP A 151 4.23 -1.39 6.54
CA TRP A 151 2.85 -1.87 6.39
C TRP A 151 2.70 -2.90 5.26
N CYS A 152 3.28 -2.62 4.09
CA CYS A 152 3.24 -3.55 2.96
C CYS A 152 3.85 -4.91 3.30
N ILE A 153 5.00 -4.93 4.00
CA ILE A 153 5.65 -6.17 4.45
C ILE A 153 4.74 -6.94 5.42
N ILE A 154 4.17 -6.26 6.43
CA ILE A 154 3.23 -6.87 7.38
C ILE A 154 2.05 -7.50 6.65
N ASN A 155 1.44 -6.75 5.70
CA ASN A 155 0.30 -7.24 4.94
C ASN A 155 0.66 -8.43 4.03
N ILE A 156 1.81 -8.42 3.37
CA ILE A 156 2.31 -9.54 2.58
C ILE A 156 2.45 -10.78 3.49
N CYS A 157 3.11 -10.65 4.64
CA CYS A 157 3.28 -11.75 5.58
C CYS A 157 1.93 -12.30 6.08
N LEU A 158 0.99 -11.41 6.45
CA LEU A 158 -0.35 -11.80 6.88
C LEU A 158 -1.11 -12.52 5.77
N SER A 159 -1.13 -11.97 4.56
CA SER A 159 -1.86 -12.54 3.43
C SER A 159 -1.28 -13.87 2.98
N VAL A 160 0.05 -13.97 2.86
CA VAL A 160 0.74 -15.22 2.49
C VAL A 160 0.53 -16.30 3.55
N SER A 161 0.51 -15.96 4.85
CA SER A 161 0.21 -16.93 5.90
C SER A 161 -1.18 -17.55 5.74
N GLN A 162 -2.17 -16.81 5.23
CA GLN A 162 -3.52 -17.32 4.97
C GLN A 162 -3.59 -18.19 3.70
N LEU A 163 -2.65 -18.05 2.77
CA LEU A 163 -2.56 -18.91 1.58
C LEU A 163 -2.00 -20.29 1.90
N ASN A 164 -1.23 -20.43 2.99
CA ASN A 164 -0.60 -21.70 3.37
C ASN A 164 -1.59 -22.58 4.17
N PRO A 165 -1.97 -23.77 3.65
CA PRO A 165 -2.99 -24.61 4.28
C PRO A 165 -2.61 -25.12 5.69
N LYS A 166 -1.32 -25.16 6.03
CA LYS A 166 -0.85 -25.64 7.35
C LYS A 166 -1.12 -24.64 8.47
N THR A 167 -0.99 -23.34 8.21
CA THR A 167 -1.26 -22.28 9.20
C THR A 167 -2.75 -22.04 9.39
N ALA A 168 -3.52 -22.18 8.31
CA ALA A 168 -4.98 -22.07 8.35
C ALA A 168 -5.64 -23.11 9.27
N PHE A 169 -5.07 -24.32 9.38
CA PHE A 169 -5.57 -25.39 10.24
C PHE A 169 -5.16 -25.22 11.72
N SER A 170 -4.01 -24.60 11.99
CA SER A 170 -3.51 -24.37 13.36
C SER A 170 -4.33 -23.32 14.14
N GLN A 171 -5.01 -22.39 13.47
CA GLN A 171 -5.86 -21.40 14.13
C GLN A 171 -7.27 -21.91 14.48
N SER A 172 -7.61 -23.14 14.08
CA SER A 172 -8.93 -23.74 14.34
C SER A 172 -8.94 -24.66 15.60
N ASN A 173 -7.81 -24.88 16.23
CA ASN A 173 -7.66 -25.54 17.53
C ASN A 173 -7.49 -24.50 18.63
#